data_7d6af947a6633b45dcf4342bc2c660e8
#
_entry.id   7d6af947a6633b45dcf4342bc2c660e8
#
_cell.length_a   1.000
_cell.length_b   1.000
_cell.length_c   1.000
_cell.angle_alpha   90.00
_cell.angle_beta   90.00
_cell.angle_gamma   90.00
#
_symmetry.space_group_name_H-M   'P 1'
#
loop_
_entity.id
_entity.type
_entity.pdbx_description
1 polymer ?
#
loop_
_entity_poly.entity_id
_entity_poly.type
_entity_poly.pdbx_seq_one_letter_code
_entity_poly.pdbx_strand_id
1 'polypeptide(L)'
;ANAIIIVDGKEAGNTPAVIAELKPGKHHVEVRMEGYASWSEDVEISAEKENQITAVLQQLTGSLNIKSNPTDAVITVNGNEVGNTPAVIADLKPGKHHVEVKMSGHENWSESVNIEHSKETSLTAVLQLSAGSVCIKSEPSVAVVFIDGKEIGTTPLIITDPSPGSHNVELKKDGYEIWSDNVEIEMGKETSLTAVLQVK
;
A
#
# COMPACT_ATOMS: atom_id res chain seq x y z
N ALA A 1 19.69 -9.99 20.94
CA ALA A 1 19.27 -8.59 21.02
C ALA A 1 20.33 -7.81 21.79
N ASN A 2 20.68 -6.63 21.31
CA ASN A 2 21.79 -5.82 21.84
C ASN A 2 21.19 -4.56 22.50
N ALA A 3 20.57 -4.74 23.69
CA ALA A 3 19.99 -3.62 24.42
C ALA A 3 21.07 -2.94 25.29
N ILE A 4 21.02 -1.62 25.43
CA ILE A 4 21.95 -0.84 26.25
C ILE A 4 21.59 -1.02 27.71
N ILE A 5 22.60 -1.31 28.54
CA ILE A 5 22.48 -1.42 30.02
C ILE A 5 23.00 -0.13 30.63
N ILE A 6 22.21 0.47 31.51
CA ILE A 6 22.56 1.67 32.27
C ILE A 6 22.48 1.30 33.77
N VAL A 7 23.53 1.59 34.52
CA VAL A 7 23.57 1.39 35.98
C VAL A 7 23.86 2.73 36.64
N ASP A 8 22.99 3.15 37.57
CA ASP A 8 23.08 4.43 38.29
C ASP A 8 23.24 5.63 37.32
N GLY A 9 22.56 5.57 36.18
CA GLY A 9 22.59 6.60 35.15
C GLY A 9 23.83 6.61 34.24
N LYS A 10 24.71 5.59 34.33
CA LYS A 10 25.90 5.43 33.48
C LYS A 10 25.77 4.19 32.61
N GLU A 11 26.12 4.33 31.34
CA GLU A 11 26.17 3.19 30.42
C GLU A 11 27.22 2.18 30.87
N ALA A 12 26.81 0.92 31.03
CA ALA A 12 27.62 -0.16 31.56
C ALA A 12 27.85 -1.30 30.55
N GLY A 13 27.31 -1.18 29.33
CA GLY A 13 27.47 -2.15 28.25
C GLY A 13 26.16 -2.55 27.60
N ASN A 14 26.15 -3.68 26.90
CA ASN A 14 24.99 -4.17 26.14
C ASN A 14 24.67 -5.62 26.56
N THR A 15 23.36 -5.94 26.51
CA THR A 15 22.89 -7.30 26.82
C THR A 15 23.31 -8.32 25.75
N PRO A 16 23.68 -9.57 26.14
CA PRO A 16 23.93 -10.01 27.52
C PRO A 16 25.29 -9.54 28.02
N ALA A 17 25.40 -9.10 29.24
CA ALA A 17 26.67 -8.70 29.83
C ALA A 17 26.73 -9.06 31.32
N VAL A 18 27.97 -9.20 31.85
CA VAL A 18 28.26 -9.24 33.24
C VAL A 18 28.86 -7.89 33.65
N ILE A 19 28.20 -7.20 34.56
CA ILE A 19 28.70 -5.95 35.11
C ILE A 19 29.45 -6.25 36.39
N ALA A 20 30.79 -6.15 36.32
CA ALA A 20 31.68 -6.43 37.45
C ALA A 20 31.90 -5.17 38.30
N GLU A 21 32.46 -5.39 39.53
CA GLU A 21 32.92 -4.33 40.41
C GLU A 21 31.86 -3.35 40.92
N LEU A 22 30.58 -3.76 40.94
CA LEU A 22 29.55 -3.00 41.61
C LEU A 22 29.76 -3.09 43.13
N LYS A 23 29.61 -1.95 43.81
CA LYS A 23 29.68 -1.91 45.26
C LYS A 23 28.46 -2.60 45.87
N PRO A 24 28.57 -3.25 47.04
CA PRO A 24 27.38 -3.71 47.76
C PRO A 24 26.42 -2.56 48.05
N GLY A 25 25.11 -2.80 47.87
CA GLY A 25 24.06 -1.83 48.07
C GLY A 25 23.06 -1.81 46.92
N LYS A 26 22.16 -0.81 46.96
CA LYS A 26 21.11 -0.65 46.02
C LYS A 26 21.59 0.09 44.75
N HIS A 27 21.36 -0.51 43.59
CA HIS A 27 21.69 0.06 42.28
C HIS A 27 20.45 0.14 41.42
N HIS A 28 20.30 1.24 40.68
CA HIS A 28 19.23 1.39 39.66
C HIS A 28 19.74 0.87 38.33
N VAL A 29 19.10 -0.18 37.83
CA VAL A 29 19.44 -0.78 36.54
C VAL A 29 18.32 -0.44 35.51
N GLU A 30 18.73 0.11 34.39
CA GLU A 30 17.82 0.40 33.27
C GLU A 30 18.34 -0.32 32.01
N VAL A 31 17.41 -0.88 31.22
CA VAL A 31 17.73 -1.51 29.93
C VAL A 31 16.89 -0.81 28.83
N ARG A 32 17.60 -0.31 27.81
CA ARG A 32 17.01 0.43 26.68
C ARG A 32 17.32 -0.24 25.36
N MET A 33 16.32 -0.27 24.48
CA MET A 33 16.48 -0.71 23.10
C MET A 33 15.57 0.13 22.20
N GLU A 34 16.07 0.54 21.05
CA GLU A 34 15.25 1.30 20.08
C GLU A 34 14.01 0.50 19.66
N GLY A 35 12.85 1.15 19.64
CA GLY A 35 11.57 0.53 19.33
C GLY A 35 10.94 -0.29 20.47
N TYR A 36 11.51 -0.23 21.67
CA TYR A 36 10.99 -0.89 22.86
C TYR A 36 10.81 0.09 24.02
N ALA A 37 9.87 -0.20 24.92
CA ALA A 37 9.74 0.52 26.18
C ALA A 37 10.98 0.24 27.05
N SER A 38 11.50 1.28 27.72
CA SER A 38 12.59 1.10 28.69
C SER A 38 12.11 0.25 29.84
N TRP A 39 12.97 -0.66 30.29
CA TRP A 39 12.77 -1.47 31.49
C TRP A 39 13.70 -0.97 32.59
N SER A 40 13.25 -0.91 33.83
CA SER A 40 14.10 -0.56 34.95
C SER A 40 13.71 -1.29 36.23
N GLU A 41 14.70 -1.57 37.08
CA GLU A 41 14.53 -2.20 38.36
C GLU A 41 15.63 -1.72 39.32
N ASP A 42 15.28 -1.62 40.62
CA ASP A 42 16.26 -1.39 41.69
C ASP A 42 16.73 -2.72 42.23
N VAL A 43 18.03 -3.00 42.14
CA VAL A 43 18.65 -4.28 42.49
C VAL A 43 19.57 -4.11 43.67
N GLU A 44 19.41 -4.95 44.69
CA GLU A 44 20.30 -5.00 45.83
C GLU A 44 21.49 -5.92 45.53
N ILE A 45 22.67 -5.34 45.43
CA ILE A 45 23.94 -6.09 45.23
C ILE A 45 24.52 -6.47 46.59
N SER A 46 24.69 -7.76 46.81
CA SER A 46 25.37 -8.30 48.00
C SER A 46 26.82 -8.68 47.68
N ALA A 47 27.71 -8.51 48.65
CA ALA A 47 29.08 -8.96 48.48
C ALA A 47 29.14 -10.49 48.20
N GLU A 48 30.03 -10.88 47.30
CA GLU A 48 30.33 -12.29 46.96
C GLU A 48 29.15 -13.09 46.35
N LYS A 49 28.08 -12.41 45.89
CA LYS A 49 26.96 -13.05 45.18
C LYS A 49 26.82 -12.51 43.79
N GLU A 50 26.55 -13.39 42.85
CA GLU A 50 26.12 -13.03 41.52
C GLU A 50 24.59 -12.83 41.54
N ASN A 51 24.13 -11.68 41.03
CA ASN A 51 22.72 -11.40 40.84
C ASN A 51 22.40 -11.53 39.35
N GLN A 52 21.42 -12.35 39.01
CA GLN A 52 20.95 -12.49 37.64
C GLN A 52 19.66 -11.69 37.42
N ILE A 53 19.66 -10.82 36.42
CA ILE A 53 18.52 -9.99 36.04
C ILE A 53 18.08 -10.36 34.61
N THR A 54 16.80 -10.49 34.43
CA THR A 54 16.20 -10.69 33.09
C THR A 54 15.24 -9.55 32.78
N ALA A 55 15.65 -8.64 31.91
CA ALA A 55 14.80 -7.56 31.44
C ALA A 55 13.92 -8.06 30.26
N VAL A 56 12.59 -7.93 30.39
CA VAL A 56 11.64 -8.20 29.31
C VAL A 56 11.18 -6.87 28.72
N LEU A 57 11.68 -6.54 27.55
CA LEU A 57 11.32 -5.30 26.86
C LEU A 57 10.06 -5.48 26.04
N GLN A 58 9.11 -4.57 26.21
CA GLN A 58 7.87 -4.53 25.41
C GLN A 58 8.11 -3.70 24.15
N GLN A 59 7.75 -4.27 22.99
CA GLN A 59 7.83 -3.54 21.72
C GLN A 59 6.84 -2.38 21.73
N LEU A 60 7.32 -1.22 21.32
CA LEU A 60 6.45 -0.06 21.06
C LEU A 60 5.71 -0.27 19.75
N THR A 61 4.40 -0.16 19.75
CA THR A 61 3.56 -0.27 18.57
C THR A 61 2.46 0.78 18.58
N GLY A 62 1.95 1.11 17.40
CA GLY A 62 0.74 1.87 17.20
C GLY A 62 -0.21 1.13 16.26
N SER A 63 -1.33 1.74 15.91
CA SER A 63 -2.31 1.17 14.98
C SER A 63 -2.69 2.16 13.89
N LEU A 64 -3.17 1.62 12.76
CA LEU A 64 -3.63 2.37 11.61
C LEU A 64 -5.04 1.92 11.24
N ASN A 65 -6.01 2.85 11.34
CA ASN A 65 -7.39 2.67 10.92
C ASN A 65 -7.55 3.21 9.50
N ILE A 66 -7.83 2.33 8.55
CA ILE A 66 -7.92 2.68 7.13
C ILE A 66 -9.33 2.46 6.63
N LYS A 67 -9.88 3.48 6.01
CA LYS A 67 -11.17 3.44 5.29
C LYS A 67 -10.94 3.85 3.84
N SER A 68 -11.84 3.41 2.95
CA SER A 68 -11.88 3.92 1.59
C SER A 68 -13.30 4.17 1.10
N ASN A 69 -13.40 4.98 0.07
CA ASN A 69 -14.60 5.15 -0.72
C ASN A 69 -14.23 4.95 -2.20
N PRO A 70 -14.74 3.88 -2.88
CA PRO A 70 -15.57 2.79 -2.35
C PRO A 70 -14.88 1.94 -1.29
N THR A 71 -15.66 1.19 -0.51
CA THR A 71 -15.17 0.21 0.48
C THR A 71 -14.69 -1.07 -0.19
N ASP A 72 -14.08 -1.98 0.60
CA ASP A 72 -13.59 -3.29 0.14
C ASP A 72 -12.39 -3.23 -0.81
N ALA A 73 -11.61 -2.15 -0.73
CA ALA A 73 -10.36 -2.00 -1.47
C ALA A 73 -9.21 -2.69 -0.74
N VAL A 74 -8.30 -3.31 -1.49
CA VAL A 74 -7.11 -4.00 -0.97
C VAL A 74 -6.13 -3.00 -0.37
N ILE A 75 -5.66 -3.27 0.84
CA ILE A 75 -4.68 -2.46 1.56
C ILE A 75 -3.31 -3.13 1.51
N THR A 76 -2.28 -2.38 1.14
CA THR A 76 -0.88 -2.77 1.33
C THR A 76 -0.17 -1.77 2.24
N VAL A 77 0.63 -2.29 3.17
CA VAL A 77 1.49 -1.48 4.06
C VAL A 77 2.93 -1.91 3.84
N ASN A 78 3.78 -0.97 3.44
CA ASN A 78 5.20 -1.23 3.08
C ASN A 78 5.36 -2.37 2.06
N GLY A 79 4.44 -2.45 1.09
CA GLY A 79 4.43 -3.47 0.04
C GLY A 79 3.85 -4.83 0.43
N ASN A 80 3.40 -5.02 1.67
CA ASN A 80 2.74 -6.24 2.12
C ASN A 80 1.22 -6.04 2.18
N GLU A 81 0.47 -6.95 1.59
CA GLU A 81 -0.99 -6.96 1.69
C GLU A 81 -1.42 -7.32 3.11
N VAL A 82 -2.32 -6.51 3.67
CA VAL A 82 -2.76 -6.63 5.08
C VAL A 82 -4.26 -6.77 5.25
N GLY A 83 -5.03 -6.76 4.16
CA GLY A 83 -6.49 -6.95 4.15
C GLY A 83 -7.21 -5.91 3.29
N ASN A 84 -8.51 -5.73 3.52
CA ASN A 84 -9.37 -4.83 2.76
C ASN A 84 -9.98 -3.75 3.66
N THR A 85 -10.29 -2.59 3.07
CA THR A 85 -10.98 -1.48 3.77
C THR A 85 -12.46 -1.80 4.03
N PRO A 86 -13.02 -1.39 5.19
CA PRO A 86 -12.34 -0.73 6.31
C PRO A 86 -11.58 -1.74 7.19
N ALA A 87 -10.38 -1.38 7.65
CA ALA A 87 -9.59 -2.24 8.53
C ALA A 87 -8.79 -1.44 9.57
N VAL A 88 -8.49 -2.10 10.70
CA VAL A 88 -7.54 -1.61 11.70
C VAL A 88 -6.32 -2.52 11.68
N ILE A 89 -5.18 -1.98 11.32
CA ILE A 89 -3.89 -2.68 11.28
C ILE A 89 -3.17 -2.38 12.59
N ALA A 90 -3.07 -3.38 13.44
CA ALA A 90 -2.41 -3.28 14.74
C ALA A 90 -0.90 -3.59 14.65
N ASP A 91 -0.20 -3.39 15.74
CA ASP A 91 1.20 -3.77 15.96
C ASP A 91 2.21 -3.19 14.95
N LEU A 92 1.88 -2.03 14.37
CA LEU A 92 2.81 -1.30 13.53
C LEU A 92 3.89 -0.63 14.39
N LYS A 93 5.14 -0.73 13.95
CA LYS A 93 6.26 -0.04 14.60
C LYS A 93 6.07 1.48 14.48
N PRO A 94 6.49 2.27 15.49
CA PRO A 94 6.53 3.72 15.32
C PRO A 94 7.44 4.12 14.15
N GLY A 95 7.05 5.16 13.43
CA GLY A 95 7.78 5.66 12.28
C GLY A 95 6.92 5.77 11.03
N LYS A 96 7.58 6.02 9.91
CA LYS A 96 6.95 6.27 8.61
C LYS A 96 6.62 4.95 7.91
N HIS A 97 5.36 4.80 7.50
CA HIS A 97 4.86 3.67 6.72
C HIS A 97 4.28 4.15 5.40
N HIS A 98 4.54 3.42 4.33
CA HIS A 98 3.90 3.65 3.04
C HIS A 98 2.66 2.78 2.92
N VAL A 99 1.53 3.42 2.66
CA VAL A 99 0.21 2.78 2.54
C VAL A 99 -0.27 2.94 1.11
N GLU A 100 -0.71 1.85 0.49
CA GLU A 100 -1.41 1.88 -0.79
C GLU A 100 -2.79 1.24 -0.61
N VAL A 101 -3.78 1.79 -1.32
CA VAL A 101 -5.14 1.25 -1.39
C VAL A 101 -5.50 1.07 -2.85
N LYS A 102 -5.89 -0.17 -3.23
CA LYS A 102 -6.13 -0.56 -4.62
C LYS A 102 -7.50 -1.21 -4.78
N MET A 103 -8.20 -0.85 -5.84
CA MET A 103 -9.46 -1.47 -6.24
C MET A 103 -9.53 -1.58 -7.76
N SER A 104 -10.09 -2.69 -8.26
CA SER A 104 -10.28 -2.85 -9.71
C SER A 104 -11.14 -1.73 -10.28
N GLY A 105 -10.75 -1.19 -11.44
CA GLY A 105 -11.42 -0.08 -12.09
C GLY A 105 -11.18 1.29 -11.44
N HIS A 106 -10.27 1.40 -10.50
CA HIS A 106 -9.91 2.66 -9.84
C HIS A 106 -8.41 2.92 -9.91
N GLU A 107 -8.04 4.19 -9.84
CA GLU A 107 -6.65 4.59 -9.71
C GLU A 107 -6.09 4.16 -8.34
N ASN A 108 -4.81 3.78 -8.32
CA ASN A 108 -4.14 3.44 -7.08
C ASN A 108 -3.98 4.69 -6.21
N TRP A 109 -4.44 4.59 -4.97
CA TRP A 109 -4.22 5.63 -3.96
C TRP A 109 -3.02 5.26 -3.09
N SER A 110 -2.19 6.23 -2.73
CA SER A 110 -1.07 6.00 -1.82
C SER A 110 -0.75 7.22 -0.96
N GLU A 111 -0.33 6.95 0.27
CA GLU A 111 0.09 7.98 1.23
C GLU A 111 1.17 7.43 2.16
N SER A 112 2.04 8.32 2.66
CA SER A 112 2.99 7.99 3.72
C SER A 112 2.49 8.54 5.04
N VAL A 113 2.25 7.65 6.00
CA VAL A 113 1.72 7.96 7.32
C VAL A 113 2.77 7.73 8.39
N ASN A 114 2.79 8.59 9.41
CA ASN A 114 3.65 8.39 10.59
C ASN A 114 2.84 7.73 11.70
N ILE A 115 3.28 6.56 12.14
CA ILE A 115 2.69 5.82 13.26
C ILE A 115 3.39 6.22 14.54
N GLU A 116 2.61 6.61 15.54
CA GLU A 116 3.10 6.93 16.86
C GLU A 116 2.78 5.81 17.86
N HIS A 117 3.66 5.63 18.84
CA HIS A 117 3.47 4.66 19.90
C HIS A 117 2.16 4.89 20.68
N SER A 118 1.44 3.80 20.94
CA SER A 118 0.16 3.77 21.69
C SER A 118 -0.93 4.69 21.12
N LYS A 119 -0.83 5.06 19.84
CA LYS A 119 -1.85 5.86 19.16
C LYS A 119 -2.46 5.12 17.98
N GLU A 120 -3.73 5.39 17.70
CA GLU A 120 -4.38 5.06 16.46
C GLU A 120 -4.27 6.24 15.50
N THR A 121 -3.74 5.97 14.31
CA THR A 121 -3.74 6.92 13.19
C THR A 121 -4.86 6.55 12.24
N SER A 122 -5.63 7.53 11.74
CA SER A 122 -6.74 7.28 10.82
C SER A 122 -6.43 7.82 9.42
N LEU A 123 -6.71 7.02 8.40
CA LEU A 123 -6.64 7.38 6.98
C LEU A 123 -7.97 7.12 6.28
N THR A 124 -8.28 7.97 5.30
CA THR A 124 -9.42 7.74 4.40
C THR A 124 -8.95 7.92 2.95
N ALA A 125 -8.95 6.84 2.19
CA ALA A 125 -8.61 6.84 0.78
C ALA A 125 -9.88 7.11 -0.05
N VAL A 126 -9.87 8.14 -0.89
CA VAL A 126 -10.91 8.37 -1.89
C VAL A 126 -10.37 7.90 -3.22
N LEU A 127 -10.91 6.78 -3.72
CA LEU A 127 -10.46 6.16 -4.97
C LEU A 127 -11.21 6.77 -6.14
N GLN A 128 -10.45 7.29 -7.11
CA GLN A 128 -11.01 7.79 -8.36
C GLN A 128 -11.16 6.63 -9.34
N LEU A 129 -12.23 6.65 -10.16
CA LEU A 129 -12.34 5.69 -11.25
C LEU A 129 -11.18 5.87 -12.23
N SER A 130 -10.54 4.77 -12.61
CA SER A 130 -9.53 4.80 -13.66
C SER A 130 -10.18 5.05 -15.02
N ALA A 131 -9.46 5.69 -15.93
CA ALA A 131 -9.91 5.81 -17.32
C ALA A 131 -10.10 4.42 -17.94
N GLY A 132 -11.17 4.26 -18.72
CA GLY A 132 -11.34 3.09 -19.56
C GLY A 132 -10.41 3.12 -20.77
N SER A 133 -10.41 2.06 -21.57
CA SER A 133 -9.76 2.04 -22.88
C SER A 133 -10.59 1.26 -23.89
N VAL A 134 -10.47 1.62 -25.16
CA VAL A 134 -11.09 0.90 -26.28
C VAL A 134 -10.02 0.45 -27.26
N CYS A 135 -9.93 -0.85 -27.49
CA CYS A 135 -9.06 -1.45 -28.49
C CYS A 135 -9.88 -1.85 -29.72
N ILE A 136 -9.67 -1.19 -30.85
CA ILE A 136 -10.39 -1.44 -32.11
C ILE A 136 -9.46 -2.09 -33.12
N LYS A 137 -9.84 -3.28 -33.60
CA LYS A 137 -9.12 -4.03 -34.61
C LYS A 137 -10.05 -4.30 -35.81
N SER A 138 -9.48 -4.48 -37.01
CA SER A 138 -10.21 -4.94 -38.19
C SER A 138 -9.42 -5.94 -39.00
N GLU A 139 -10.14 -6.78 -39.71
CA GLU A 139 -9.61 -7.67 -40.74
C GLU A 139 -10.31 -7.36 -42.06
N PRO A 140 -9.60 -6.86 -43.09
CA PRO A 140 -8.18 -6.49 -43.06
C PRO A 140 -7.91 -5.24 -42.21
N SER A 141 -6.69 -5.10 -41.73
CA SER A 141 -6.24 -3.96 -40.96
C SER A 141 -6.15 -2.66 -41.77
N VAL A 142 -5.85 -1.54 -41.10
CA VAL A 142 -5.73 -0.19 -41.69
C VAL A 142 -7.08 0.27 -42.29
N ALA A 143 -8.16 0.07 -41.55
CA ALA A 143 -9.47 0.71 -41.79
C ALA A 143 -9.55 2.03 -41.01
N VAL A 144 -10.10 3.06 -41.61
CA VAL A 144 -10.34 4.36 -40.95
C VAL A 144 -11.46 4.20 -39.92
N VAL A 145 -11.19 4.63 -38.67
CA VAL A 145 -12.12 4.54 -37.54
C VAL A 145 -12.81 5.86 -37.32
N PHE A 146 -14.14 5.80 -37.26
CA PHE A 146 -15.00 6.92 -36.84
C PHE A 146 -15.71 6.52 -35.56
N ILE A 147 -15.79 7.44 -34.60
CA ILE A 147 -16.61 7.31 -33.39
C ILE A 147 -17.57 8.49 -33.36
N ASP A 148 -18.87 8.20 -33.29
CA ASP A 148 -19.96 9.20 -33.33
C ASP A 148 -19.80 10.14 -34.52
N GLY A 149 -19.40 9.61 -35.70
CA GLY A 149 -19.20 10.35 -36.93
C GLY A 149 -17.90 11.16 -37.02
N LYS A 150 -17.05 11.17 -35.99
CA LYS A 150 -15.76 11.85 -35.99
C LYS A 150 -14.64 10.87 -36.30
N GLU A 151 -13.76 11.18 -37.25
CA GLU A 151 -12.56 10.42 -37.56
C GLU A 151 -11.55 10.48 -36.39
N ILE A 152 -11.10 9.30 -35.93
CA ILE A 152 -10.19 9.17 -34.76
C ILE A 152 -8.83 8.60 -35.15
N GLY A 153 -8.74 7.74 -36.18
CA GLY A 153 -7.52 7.12 -36.64
C GLY A 153 -7.73 5.89 -37.48
N THR A 154 -6.81 4.95 -37.49
CA THR A 154 -6.90 3.71 -38.29
C THR A 154 -6.61 2.48 -37.42
N THR A 155 -7.24 1.34 -37.77
CA THR A 155 -7.04 0.06 -37.08
C THR A 155 -5.65 -0.54 -37.36
N PRO A 156 -4.99 -1.19 -36.36
CA PRO A 156 -5.43 -1.32 -34.98
C PRO A 156 -5.27 0.01 -34.20
N LEU A 157 -6.28 0.38 -33.41
CA LEU A 157 -6.31 1.64 -32.68
C LEU A 157 -6.61 1.36 -31.20
N ILE A 158 -5.87 2.01 -30.31
CA ILE A 158 -6.16 2.03 -28.89
C ILE A 158 -6.50 3.46 -28.50
N ILE A 159 -7.67 3.65 -27.90
CA ILE A 159 -8.14 4.92 -27.37
C ILE A 159 -8.07 4.82 -25.85
N THR A 160 -7.32 5.71 -25.24
CA THR A 160 -7.23 5.86 -23.78
C THR A 160 -8.13 6.99 -23.34
N ASP A 161 -8.78 6.81 -22.18
CA ASP A 161 -9.70 7.80 -21.60
C ASP A 161 -10.87 8.19 -22.53
N PRO A 162 -11.59 7.21 -23.14
CA PRO A 162 -12.78 7.48 -23.90
C PRO A 162 -13.92 7.90 -22.95
N SER A 163 -14.84 8.74 -23.44
CA SER A 163 -16.06 9.06 -22.70
C SER A 163 -16.85 7.77 -22.43
N PRO A 164 -17.40 7.59 -21.21
CA PRO A 164 -18.27 6.44 -20.94
C PRO A 164 -19.63 6.59 -21.62
N GLY A 165 -20.28 5.46 -21.91
CA GLY A 165 -21.59 5.37 -22.55
C GLY A 165 -21.57 4.60 -23.86
N SER A 166 -22.68 4.62 -24.56
CA SER A 166 -22.85 3.96 -25.87
C SER A 166 -22.34 4.86 -26.98
N HIS A 167 -21.40 4.37 -27.78
CA HIS A 167 -20.80 5.08 -28.91
C HIS A 167 -20.97 4.30 -30.20
N ASN A 168 -21.33 4.99 -31.29
CA ASN A 168 -21.35 4.38 -32.59
C ASN A 168 -19.96 4.36 -33.22
N VAL A 169 -19.47 3.15 -33.56
CA VAL A 169 -18.18 2.94 -34.22
C VAL A 169 -18.42 2.55 -35.67
N GLU A 170 -17.87 3.33 -36.63
CA GLU A 170 -17.82 2.97 -38.02
C GLU A 170 -16.40 2.71 -38.50
N LEU A 171 -16.21 1.68 -39.33
CA LEU A 171 -14.95 1.39 -39.98
C LEU A 171 -15.11 1.51 -41.50
N LYS A 172 -14.21 2.28 -42.10
CA LYS A 172 -14.22 2.52 -43.56
C LYS A 172 -12.90 2.11 -44.19
N LYS A 173 -12.96 1.32 -45.26
CA LYS A 173 -11.80 0.90 -46.06
C LYS A 173 -12.18 0.81 -47.50
N ASP A 174 -11.29 1.29 -48.39
CA ASP A 174 -11.52 1.24 -49.84
C ASP A 174 -11.70 -0.19 -50.32
N GLY A 175 -12.74 -0.44 -51.15
CA GLY A 175 -13.11 -1.76 -51.65
C GLY A 175 -13.92 -2.61 -50.69
N TYR A 176 -14.24 -2.12 -49.48
CA TYR A 176 -15.02 -2.83 -48.47
C TYR A 176 -16.32 -2.08 -48.15
N GLU A 177 -17.32 -2.81 -47.70
CA GLU A 177 -18.52 -2.24 -47.12
C GLU A 177 -18.21 -1.50 -45.82
N ILE A 178 -19.00 -0.46 -45.52
CA ILE A 178 -18.87 0.23 -44.22
C ILE A 178 -19.39 -0.72 -43.15
N TRP A 179 -18.51 -0.98 -42.15
CA TRP A 179 -18.90 -1.73 -40.97
C TRP A 179 -19.31 -0.75 -39.86
N SER A 180 -20.36 -1.04 -39.12
CA SER A 180 -20.81 -0.21 -38.01
C SER A 180 -21.41 -1.05 -36.89
N ASP A 181 -21.10 -0.68 -35.63
CA ASP A 181 -21.66 -1.27 -34.43
C ASP A 181 -21.68 -0.24 -33.29
N ASN A 182 -22.51 -0.49 -32.28
CA ASN A 182 -22.53 0.31 -31.07
C ASN A 182 -21.72 -0.39 -29.98
N VAL A 183 -20.80 0.35 -29.37
CA VAL A 183 -19.91 -0.13 -28.33
C VAL A 183 -20.24 0.57 -27.03
N GLU A 184 -20.49 -0.20 -25.96
CA GLU A 184 -20.65 0.33 -24.61
C GLU A 184 -19.29 0.50 -23.95
N ILE A 185 -18.98 1.72 -23.55
CA ILE A 185 -17.71 2.07 -22.88
C ILE A 185 -17.99 2.27 -21.40
N GLU A 186 -17.34 1.48 -20.56
CA GLU A 186 -17.43 1.59 -19.11
C GLU A 186 -16.14 2.17 -18.54
N MET A 187 -16.27 3.04 -17.54
CA MET A 187 -15.13 3.58 -16.80
C MET A 187 -14.33 2.45 -16.15
N GLY A 188 -13.00 2.54 -16.21
CA GLY A 188 -12.09 1.57 -15.60
C GLY A 188 -12.02 0.21 -16.29
N LYS A 189 -12.68 0.02 -17.42
CA LYS A 189 -12.64 -1.24 -18.18
C LYS A 189 -11.97 -1.08 -19.53
N GLU A 190 -11.33 -2.15 -19.99
CA GLU A 190 -10.90 -2.28 -21.37
C GLU A 190 -12.02 -2.91 -22.19
N THR A 191 -12.46 -2.20 -23.25
CA THR A 191 -13.40 -2.71 -24.24
C THR A 191 -12.64 -3.10 -25.50
N SER A 192 -12.82 -4.31 -26.00
CA SER A 192 -12.15 -4.80 -27.22
C SER A 192 -13.17 -5.07 -28.32
N LEU A 193 -12.96 -4.46 -29.47
CA LEU A 193 -13.78 -4.60 -30.67
C LEU A 193 -12.94 -5.16 -31.81
N THR A 194 -13.42 -6.20 -32.47
CA THR A 194 -12.78 -6.75 -33.69
C THR A 194 -13.81 -6.88 -34.80
N ALA A 195 -13.61 -6.15 -35.87
CA ALA A 195 -14.51 -6.13 -37.03
C ALA A 195 -13.91 -6.92 -38.21
N VAL A 196 -14.75 -7.70 -38.90
CA VAL A 196 -14.40 -8.36 -40.16
C VAL A 196 -15.12 -7.61 -41.27
N LEU A 197 -14.35 -6.94 -42.12
CA LEU A 197 -14.92 -6.12 -43.22
C LEU A 197 -15.26 -7.02 -44.46
N GLN A 198 -16.41 -6.77 -45.06
CA GLN A 198 -16.88 -7.47 -46.26
C GLN A 198 -16.47 -6.71 -47.49
N VAL A 199 -16.02 -7.43 -48.55
CA VAL A 199 -15.69 -6.86 -49.84
C VAL A 199 -16.97 -6.42 -50.54
N LYS A 200 -16.99 -5.25 -51.20
CA LYS A 200 -18.12 -4.76 -52.00
C LYS A 200 -18.41 -5.63 -53.19
#